data_89e476d136adff1a49a499988b106f79
#
_entry.id   89e476d136adff1a49a499988b106f79
#
_cell.length_a   1.000
_cell.length_b   1.000
_cell.length_c   1.000
_cell.angle_alpha   90.00
_cell.angle_beta   90.00
_cell.angle_gamma   90.00
#
_symmetry.space_group_name_H-M   'P 1'
#
loop_
_entity.id
_entity.type
_entity.pdbx_description
1 polymer ?
#
loop_
_entity_poly.entity_id
_entity_poly.type
_entity_poly.pdbx_seq_one_letter_code
_entity_poly.pdbx_strand_id
1 'polypeptide(L)'
;MQNTQFGGLLSDLWLDLQRPAVLWQVAVLALCLGLAWLVARAVRRTTGEVQEAQFGRRGLKRLAFPLAALVFVLIARPLLQQWHSVNLLRLAVPLLGSFAVIRAMMFALRYCFPRAAWLASFERVLALVVWSVVALYLVGLLPEIVESLDAIHFTVGKQRLSLWLILQGTVIVLATLLVALWLGGLAEQRLMDAAGLDGNLKLVFARLARAGLVLLAVLISLPLVGIDLTALSVFGGALGVGLGFGMQKIAANYVSGFIL
;
A
#
# COMPACT_ATOMS: atom_id res chain seq x y z
N MET A 1 -20.98 21.01 21.58
CA MET A 1 -20.62 20.03 22.65
C MET A 1 -20.73 18.63 22.03
N GLN A 2 -19.72 18.22 21.25
CA GLN A 2 -19.63 16.85 20.75
C GLN A 2 -18.85 16.05 21.81
N ASN A 3 -19.60 15.18 22.52
CA ASN A 3 -18.98 14.19 23.38
C ASN A 3 -17.91 13.45 22.58
N THR A 4 -16.69 13.56 23.02
CA THR A 4 -15.54 12.85 22.45
C THR A 4 -15.94 11.39 22.27
N GLN A 5 -15.93 10.89 21.02
CA GLN A 5 -16.27 9.50 20.68
C GLN A 5 -15.47 8.49 21.53
N PHE A 6 -14.39 8.95 22.13
CA PHE A 6 -13.51 8.18 22.97
C PHE A 6 -14.05 7.98 24.39
N GLY A 7 -14.69 9.00 25.00
CA GLY A 7 -15.38 8.83 26.30
C GLY A 7 -16.49 7.78 26.18
N GLY A 8 -17.21 7.77 25.04
CA GLY A 8 -18.19 6.74 24.73
C GLY A 8 -17.57 5.36 24.51
N LEU A 9 -16.48 5.27 23.73
CA LEU A 9 -15.81 3.98 23.47
C LEU A 9 -15.17 3.38 24.73
N LEU A 10 -14.56 4.20 25.60
CA LEU A 10 -13.98 3.71 26.85
C LEU A 10 -15.05 3.32 27.88
N SER A 11 -16.12 4.11 28.01
CA SER A 11 -17.23 3.75 28.88
C SER A 11 -17.98 2.52 28.38
N ASP A 12 -18.16 2.39 27.06
CA ASP A 12 -18.79 1.22 26.43
C ASP A 12 -17.89 -0.02 26.57
N LEU A 13 -16.58 0.13 26.44
CA LEU A 13 -15.62 -0.95 26.71
C LEU A 13 -15.62 -1.35 28.19
N TRP A 14 -15.66 -0.38 29.10
CA TRP A 14 -15.67 -0.67 30.53
C TRP A 14 -16.97 -1.36 30.97
N LEU A 15 -18.10 -0.92 30.45
CA LEU A 15 -19.40 -1.55 30.67
C LEU A 15 -19.50 -2.91 29.97
N ASP A 16 -18.92 -3.05 28.79
CA ASP A 16 -18.86 -4.33 28.06
C ASP A 16 -17.90 -5.33 28.74
N LEU A 17 -16.79 -4.87 29.36
CA LEU A 17 -15.86 -5.76 30.08
C LEU A 17 -16.53 -6.51 31.25
N GLN A 18 -17.62 -5.96 31.79
CA GLN A 18 -18.41 -6.58 32.85
C GLN A 18 -19.49 -7.54 32.31
N ARG A 19 -19.67 -7.61 30.97
CA ARG A 19 -20.69 -8.47 30.36
C ARG A 19 -20.06 -9.74 29.78
N PRO A 20 -20.76 -10.90 29.84
CA PRO A 20 -20.28 -12.14 29.22
C PRO A 20 -20.08 -12.02 27.71
N ALA A 21 -20.61 -10.99 27.09
CA ALA A 21 -20.43 -10.66 25.66
C ALA A 21 -18.97 -10.38 25.25
N VAL A 22 -18.11 -9.91 26.17
CA VAL A 22 -16.67 -9.69 25.90
C VAL A 22 -15.91 -10.99 25.74
N LEU A 23 -16.26 -12.01 26.50
CA LEU A 23 -15.62 -13.32 26.38
C LEU A 23 -15.82 -13.89 24.97
N TRP A 24 -16.99 -13.66 24.38
CA TRP A 24 -17.27 -14.07 23.01
C TRP A 24 -16.44 -13.28 21.98
N GLN A 25 -16.30 -11.97 22.15
CA GLN A 25 -15.48 -11.14 21.26
C GLN A 25 -14.00 -11.54 21.33
N VAL A 26 -13.49 -11.79 22.54
CA VAL A 26 -12.11 -12.29 22.76
C VAL A 26 -11.94 -13.67 22.13
N ALA A 27 -12.90 -14.57 22.28
CA ALA A 27 -12.86 -15.90 21.68
C ALA A 27 -12.81 -15.84 20.14
N VAL A 28 -13.65 -14.99 19.54
CA VAL A 28 -13.63 -14.78 18.07
C VAL A 28 -12.32 -14.14 17.61
N LEU A 29 -11.83 -13.14 18.33
CA LEU A 29 -10.54 -12.52 18.00
C LEU A 29 -9.40 -13.54 18.09
N ALA A 30 -9.37 -14.34 19.15
CA ALA A 30 -8.40 -15.43 19.33
C ALA A 30 -8.51 -16.46 18.22
N LEU A 31 -9.72 -16.82 17.80
CA LEU A 31 -9.98 -17.74 16.69
C LEU A 31 -9.47 -17.14 15.35
N CYS A 32 -9.77 -15.87 15.06
CA CYS A 32 -9.25 -15.18 13.87
C CYS A 32 -7.73 -15.15 13.84
N LEU A 33 -7.08 -14.83 14.98
CA LEU A 33 -5.62 -14.83 15.10
C LEU A 33 -5.03 -16.24 14.99
N GLY A 34 -5.69 -17.23 15.55
CA GLY A 34 -5.32 -18.65 15.44
C GLY A 34 -5.39 -19.14 13.99
N LEU A 35 -6.47 -18.84 13.28
CA LEU A 35 -6.61 -19.15 11.84
C LEU A 35 -5.56 -18.42 11.01
N ALA A 36 -5.31 -17.16 11.28
CA ALA A 36 -4.26 -16.38 10.62
C ALA A 36 -2.86 -17.01 10.85
N TRP A 37 -2.59 -17.49 12.06
CA TRP A 37 -1.35 -18.18 12.36
C TRP A 37 -1.24 -19.51 11.62
N LEU A 38 -2.33 -20.28 11.53
CA LEU A 38 -2.37 -21.53 10.75
C LEU A 38 -2.11 -21.27 9.27
N VAL A 39 -2.76 -20.28 8.67
CA VAL A 39 -2.52 -19.88 7.28
C VAL A 39 -1.07 -19.44 7.08
N ALA A 40 -0.53 -18.60 7.97
CA ALA A 40 0.86 -18.19 7.91
C ALA A 40 1.84 -19.36 8.08
N ARG A 41 1.47 -20.37 8.87
CA ARG A 41 2.25 -21.60 9.04
C ARG A 41 2.16 -22.48 7.79
N ALA A 42 0.99 -22.62 7.17
CA ALA A 42 0.80 -23.35 5.92
C ALA A 42 1.62 -22.73 4.79
N VAL A 43 1.53 -21.41 4.61
CA VAL A 43 2.35 -20.65 3.63
C VAL A 43 3.85 -20.84 3.87
N ARG A 44 4.27 -20.98 5.14
CA ARG A 44 5.68 -21.27 5.46
C ARG A 44 6.09 -22.68 5.08
N ARG A 45 5.18 -23.67 5.18
CA ARG A 45 5.46 -25.09 4.87
C ARG A 45 5.43 -25.40 3.37
N THR A 46 4.48 -24.84 2.63
CA THR A 46 4.33 -25.06 1.18
C THR A 46 5.42 -24.40 0.35
N THR A 47 6.13 -23.43 0.91
CA THR A 47 7.24 -22.75 0.24
C THR A 47 8.57 -23.43 0.66
N GLY A 48 8.72 -24.72 0.34
CA GLY A 48 9.93 -25.50 0.61
C GLY A 48 11.18 -24.95 -0.06
N GLU A 49 12.31 -25.45 0.36
CA GLU A 49 13.71 -25.15 0.07
C GLU A 49 14.09 -25.05 -1.42
N VAL A 50 13.62 -24.00 -2.13
CA VAL A 50 14.21 -23.63 -3.42
C VAL A 50 15.10 -22.42 -3.21
N GLN A 51 16.39 -22.65 -3.38
CA GLN A 51 17.54 -21.88 -2.87
C GLN A 51 17.80 -20.51 -3.52
N GLU A 52 17.11 -20.09 -4.59
CA GLU A 52 17.57 -18.95 -5.40
C GLU A 52 16.71 -17.68 -5.36
N ALA A 53 15.54 -17.66 -4.73
CA ALA A 53 14.72 -16.44 -4.62
C ALA A 53 14.54 -15.98 -3.17
N GLN A 54 15.62 -15.92 -2.40
CA GLN A 54 15.55 -15.82 -0.92
C GLN A 54 15.02 -14.48 -0.38
N PHE A 55 15.17 -13.36 -1.10
CA PHE A 55 14.80 -12.04 -0.56
C PHE A 55 13.30 -11.75 -0.61
N GLY A 56 12.62 -12.02 -1.73
CA GLY A 56 11.18 -11.76 -1.88
C GLY A 56 10.29 -12.68 -1.01
N ARG A 57 10.65 -13.96 -0.92
CA ARG A 57 9.85 -14.96 -0.18
C ARG A 57 9.93 -14.83 1.35
N ARG A 58 11.08 -14.39 1.91
CA ARG A 58 11.21 -14.14 3.36
C ARG A 58 10.31 -12.99 3.82
N GLY A 59 10.17 -11.95 3.00
CA GLY A 59 9.28 -10.83 3.29
C GLY A 59 7.81 -11.21 3.20
N LEU A 60 7.42 -11.98 2.18
CA LEU A 60 6.04 -12.46 2.00
C LEU A 60 5.59 -13.35 3.16
N LYS A 61 6.49 -14.21 3.68
CA LYS A 61 6.22 -15.03 4.88
C LYS A 61 5.93 -14.20 6.14
N ARG A 62 6.51 -13.00 6.25
CA ARG A 62 6.27 -12.07 7.36
C ARG A 62 4.98 -11.26 7.19
N LEU A 63 4.53 -11.07 5.96
CA LEU A 63 3.28 -10.39 5.62
C LEU A 63 2.05 -11.29 5.75
N ALA A 64 2.21 -12.60 5.56
CA ALA A 64 1.10 -13.55 5.56
C ALA A 64 0.27 -13.51 6.85
N PHE A 65 0.91 -13.40 8.00
CA PHE A 65 0.21 -13.35 9.29
C PHE A 65 -0.64 -12.08 9.47
N PRO A 66 -0.10 -10.85 9.36
CA PRO A 66 -0.90 -9.65 9.59
C PRO A 66 -1.99 -9.45 8.52
N LEU A 67 -1.73 -9.83 7.27
CA LEU A 67 -2.75 -9.75 6.22
C LEU A 67 -3.87 -10.77 6.44
N ALA A 68 -3.54 -12.02 6.77
CA ALA A 68 -4.54 -13.04 7.08
C ALA A 68 -5.37 -12.64 8.31
N ALA A 69 -4.73 -12.13 9.37
CA ALA A 69 -5.41 -11.67 10.56
C ALA A 69 -6.38 -10.52 10.25
N LEU A 70 -5.94 -9.54 9.45
CA LEU A 70 -6.78 -8.43 9.02
C LEU A 70 -7.98 -8.91 8.21
N VAL A 71 -7.77 -9.81 7.24
CA VAL A 71 -8.85 -10.38 6.39
C VAL A 71 -9.85 -11.14 7.25
N PHE A 72 -9.41 -12.01 8.16
CA PHE A 72 -10.32 -12.76 9.03
C PHE A 72 -11.12 -11.85 9.95
N VAL A 73 -10.52 -10.81 10.53
CA VAL A 73 -11.23 -9.83 11.37
C VAL A 73 -12.21 -9.01 10.55
N LEU A 74 -11.86 -8.59 9.31
CA LEU A 74 -12.76 -7.88 8.42
C LEU A 74 -13.96 -8.73 7.99
N ILE A 75 -13.80 -10.04 7.82
CA ILE A 75 -14.90 -10.97 7.51
C ILE A 75 -15.74 -11.26 8.76
N ALA A 76 -15.10 -11.47 9.90
CA ALA A 76 -15.79 -11.78 11.16
C ALA A 76 -16.65 -10.61 11.66
N ARG A 77 -16.21 -9.36 11.42
CA ARG A 77 -16.91 -8.15 11.88
C ARG A 77 -18.35 -8.06 11.39
N PRO A 78 -18.69 -8.10 10.08
CA PRO A 78 -20.08 -8.00 9.61
C PRO A 78 -20.93 -9.20 10.04
N LEU A 79 -20.33 -10.39 10.16
CA LEU A 79 -21.04 -11.59 10.59
C LEU A 79 -21.49 -11.50 12.06
N LEU A 80 -20.64 -10.95 12.94
CA LEU A 80 -20.98 -10.80 14.35
C LEU A 80 -21.83 -9.56 14.64
N GLN A 81 -21.73 -8.52 13.82
CA GLN A 81 -22.46 -7.27 14.00
C GLN A 81 -23.99 -7.45 14.02
N GLN A 82 -24.49 -8.54 13.41
CA GLN A 82 -25.90 -8.89 13.38
C GLN A 82 -26.40 -9.48 14.72
N TRP A 83 -25.49 -10.00 15.56
CA TRP A 83 -25.87 -10.81 16.72
C TRP A 83 -25.34 -10.24 18.05
N HIS A 84 -24.23 -9.54 18.05
CA HIS A 84 -23.53 -9.06 19.25
C HIS A 84 -22.80 -7.74 19.03
N SER A 85 -22.50 -7.03 20.13
CA SER A 85 -21.61 -5.87 20.09
C SER A 85 -20.19 -6.26 19.61
N VAL A 86 -19.61 -5.47 18.72
CA VAL A 86 -18.30 -5.77 18.07
C VAL A 86 -17.24 -4.71 18.38
N ASN A 87 -17.31 -4.08 19.55
CA ASN A 87 -16.45 -2.95 19.91
C ASN A 87 -14.96 -3.34 19.92
N LEU A 88 -14.63 -4.53 20.42
CA LEU A 88 -13.26 -5.05 20.45
C LEU A 88 -12.72 -5.34 19.04
N LEU A 89 -13.54 -5.87 18.14
CA LEU A 89 -13.16 -6.08 16.75
C LEU A 89 -12.99 -4.76 16.00
N ARG A 90 -13.77 -3.73 16.34
CA ARG A 90 -13.63 -2.37 15.78
C ARG A 90 -12.26 -1.77 16.11
N LEU A 91 -11.75 -2.00 17.33
CA LEU A 91 -10.40 -1.58 17.73
C LEU A 91 -9.29 -2.45 17.12
N ALA A 92 -9.55 -3.74 16.93
CA ALA A 92 -8.57 -4.66 16.34
C ALA A 92 -8.24 -4.32 14.88
N VAL A 93 -9.21 -3.81 14.10
CA VAL A 93 -9.03 -3.47 12.67
C VAL A 93 -7.93 -2.42 12.46
N PRO A 94 -7.96 -1.22 13.07
CA PRO A 94 -6.89 -0.23 12.88
C PRO A 94 -5.53 -0.70 13.43
N LEU A 95 -5.51 -1.48 14.50
CA LEU A 95 -4.28 -2.04 15.08
C LEU A 95 -3.64 -3.07 14.15
N LEU A 96 -4.41 -4.03 13.64
CA LEU A 96 -3.92 -5.02 12.68
C LEU A 96 -3.60 -4.39 11.33
N GLY A 97 -4.40 -3.41 10.89
CA GLY A 97 -4.18 -2.65 9.67
C GLY A 97 -2.87 -1.88 9.71
N SER A 98 -2.58 -1.16 10.80
CA SER A 98 -1.32 -0.44 10.97
C SER A 98 -0.12 -1.39 10.94
N PHE A 99 -0.22 -2.52 11.62
CA PHE A 99 0.82 -3.53 11.61
C PHE A 99 1.05 -4.12 10.20
N ALA A 100 -0.03 -4.39 9.46
CA ALA A 100 0.04 -4.85 8.08
C ALA A 100 0.68 -3.81 7.16
N VAL A 101 0.31 -2.53 7.28
CA VAL A 101 0.86 -1.42 6.49
C VAL A 101 2.36 -1.26 6.76
N ILE A 102 2.79 -1.22 8.02
CA ILE A 102 4.22 -1.11 8.37
C ILE A 102 4.99 -2.28 7.75
N ARG A 103 4.48 -3.51 7.87
CA ARG A 103 5.14 -4.70 7.32
C ARG A 103 5.18 -4.70 5.80
N ALA A 104 4.10 -4.29 5.13
CA ALA A 104 4.02 -4.21 3.68
C ALA A 104 4.99 -3.15 3.14
N MET A 105 5.01 -1.97 3.74
CA MET A 105 5.92 -0.89 3.35
C MET A 105 7.38 -1.27 3.55
N MET A 106 7.72 -1.87 4.70
CA MET A 106 9.07 -2.36 4.95
C MET A 106 9.49 -3.50 4.02
N PHE A 107 8.55 -4.35 3.64
CA PHE A 107 8.80 -5.38 2.64
C PHE A 107 9.15 -4.77 1.28
N ALA A 108 8.34 -3.83 0.79
CA ALA A 108 8.56 -3.15 -0.47
C ALA A 108 9.88 -2.34 -0.47
N LEU A 109 10.15 -1.60 0.61
CA LEU A 109 11.40 -0.84 0.76
C LEU A 109 12.64 -1.75 0.76
N ARG A 110 12.61 -2.86 1.49
CA ARG A 110 13.74 -3.81 1.52
C ARG A 110 13.93 -4.51 0.19
N TYR A 111 12.87 -4.68 -0.58
CA TYR A 111 12.94 -5.22 -1.93
C TYR A 111 13.57 -4.22 -2.90
N CYS A 112 13.16 -2.95 -2.84
CA CYS A 112 13.69 -1.88 -3.69
C CYS A 112 15.13 -1.45 -3.31
N PHE A 113 15.45 -1.51 -2.01
CA PHE A 113 16.72 -1.01 -1.46
C PHE A 113 17.43 -2.04 -0.56
N PRO A 114 17.89 -3.18 -1.09
CA PRO A 114 18.36 -4.30 -0.27
C PRO A 114 19.61 -4.02 0.56
N ARG A 115 20.41 -3.00 0.20
CA ARG A 115 21.68 -2.64 0.88
C ARG A 115 21.65 -1.32 1.65
N ALA A 116 20.47 -0.72 1.82
CA ALA A 116 20.37 0.59 2.47
C ALA A 116 20.43 0.46 4.01
N ALA A 117 21.51 0.95 4.60
CA ALA A 117 21.72 0.92 6.06
C ALA A 117 20.69 1.77 6.83
N TRP A 118 20.16 2.85 6.22
CA TRP A 118 19.17 3.74 6.80
C TRP A 118 17.80 3.08 7.02
N LEU A 119 17.56 1.93 6.42
CA LEU A 119 16.26 1.25 6.44
C LEU A 119 15.82 0.84 7.86
N ALA A 120 16.79 0.51 8.73
CA ALA A 120 16.50 0.15 10.12
C ALA A 120 16.02 1.36 10.94
N SER A 121 16.60 2.53 10.70
CA SER A 121 16.16 3.79 11.34
C SER A 121 14.81 4.24 10.80
N PHE A 122 14.61 4.12 9.49
CA PHE A 122 13.34 4.43 8.84
C PHE A 122 12.18 3.53 9.34
N GLU A 123 12.43 2.24 9.60
CA GLU A 123 11.42 1.33 10.17
C GLU A 123 10.90 1.84 11.53
N ARG A 124 11.78 2.37 12.38
CA ARG A 124 11.39 2.94 13.68
C ARG A 124 10.55 4.20 13.52
N VAL A 125 10.99 5.12 12.67
CA VAL A 125 10.26 6.37 12.39
C VAL A 125 8.90 6.08 11.77
N LEU A 126 8.85 5.19 10.78
CA LEU A 126 7.59 4.76 10.16
C LEU A 126 6.64 4.14 11.18
N ALA A 127 7.14 3.22 12.00
CA ALA A 127 6.33 2.61 13.05
C ALA A 127 5.81 3.66 14.03
N LEU A 128 6.65 4.59 14.46
CA LEU A 128 6.25 5.66 15.36
C LEU A 128 5.17 6.54 14.75
N VAL A 129 5.34 6.99 13.50
CA VAL A 129 4.35 7.81 12.79
C VAL A 129 3.02 7.06 12.64
N VAL A 130 3.05 5.82 12.16
CA VAL A 130 1.83 5.03 11.96
C VAL A 130 1.11 4.77 13.28
N TRP A 131 1.85 4.41 14.35
CA TRP A 131 1.25 4.20 15.68
C TRP A 131 0.71 5.49 16.29
N SER A 132 1.37 6.64 16.06
CA SER A 132 0.85 7.95 16.50
C SER A 132 -0.47 8.27 15.80
N VAL A 133 -0.56 8.05 14.48
CA VAL A 133 -1.81 8.26 13.72
C VAL A 133 -2.93 7.35 14.22
N VAL A 134 -2.62 6.06 14.49
CA VAL A 134 -3.60 5.13 15.05
C VAL A 134 -4.03 5.54 16.46
N ALA A 135 -3.10 5.97 17.30
CA ALA A 135 -3.42 6.48 18.63
C ALA A 135 -4.34 7.70 18.58
N LEU A 136 -4.02 8.68 17.70
CA LEU A 136 -4.87 9.87 17.49
C LEU A 136 -6.25 9.49 16.93
N TYR A 137 -6.31 8.51 16.04
CA TYR A 137 -7.58 7.97 15.53
C TYR A 137 -8.41 7.34 16.64
N LEU A 138 -7.79 6.51 17.51
CA LEU A 138 -8.47 5.86 18.63
C LEU A 138 -8.93 6.86 19.69
N VAL A 139 -8.14 7.90 19.94
CA VAL A 139 -8.50 9.00 20.87
C VAL A 139 -9.60 9.89 20.28
N GLY A 140 -9.88 9.80 18.96
CA GLY A 140 -10.88 10.64 18.29
C GLY A 140 -10.39 12.07 17.99
N LEU A 141 -9.09 12.35 18.19
CA LEU A 141 -8.48 13.65 17.87
C LEU A 141 -8.09 13.81 16.40
N LEU A 142 -8.07 12.71 15.65
CA LEU A 142 -7.65 12.74 14.24
C LEU A 142 -8.50 13.69 13.37
N PRO A 143 -9.86 13.72 13.49
CA PRO A 143 -10.69 14.65 12.71
C PRO A 143 -10.36 16.11 12.99
N GLU A 144 -10.15 16.49 14.27
CA GLU A 144 -9.81 17.87 14.67
C GLU A 144 -8.44 18.30 14.11
N ILE A 145 -7.47 17.39 14.12
CA ILE A 145 -6.15 17.65 13.54
C ILE A 145 -6.25 17.80 12.03
N VAL A 146 -7.01 16.93 11.35
CA VAL A 146 -7.22 17.02 9.91
C VAL A 146 -7.90 18.34 9.55
N GLU A 147 -8.93 18.74 10.28
CA GLU A 147 -9.63 20.01 10.08
C GLU A 147 -8.70 21.22 10.30
N SER A 148 -7.87 21.17 11.35
CA SER A 148 -6.86 22.19 11.62
C SER A 148 -5.81 22.30 10.52
N LEU A 149 -5.35 21.16 9.97
CA LEU A 149 -4.42 21.13 8.84
C LEU A 149 -5.06 21.59 7.53
N ASP A 150 -6.36 21.32 7.34
CA ASP A 150 -7.11 21.74 6.16
C ASP A 150 -7.44 23.24 6.20
N ALA A 151 -7.59 23.82 7.39
CA ALA A 151 -7.78 25.24 7.59
C ALA A 151 -6.57 26.07 7.11
N ILE A 152 -5.35 25.49 7.19
CA ILE A 152 -4.14 26.11 6.65
C ILE A 152 -4.09 25.84 5.15
N HIS A 153 -4.59 26.79 4.35
CA HIS A 153 -4.65 26.64 2.91
C HIS A 153 -3.99 27.81 2.19
N PHE A 154 -3.38 27.50 1.05
CA PHE A 154 -2.80 28.45 0.11
C PHE A 154 -3.54 28.36 -1.22
N THR A 155 -3.81 29.48 -1.84
CA THR A 155 -4.42 29.51 -3.17
C THR A 155 -3.34 29.66 -4.24
N VAL A 156 -3.21 28.64 -5.08
CA VAL A 156 -2.31 28.68 -6.25
C VAL A 156 -3.17 28.61 -7.51
N GLY A 157 -3.33 29.74 -8.17
CA GLY A 157 -4.22 29.87 -9.32
C GLY A 157 -5.69 29.67 -8.94
N LYS A 158 -6.34 28.66 -9.52
CA LYS A 158 -7.74 28.29 -9.24
C LYS A 158 -7.89 27.20 -8.16
N GLN A 159 -6.78 26.64 -7.67
CA GLN A 159 -6.81 25.52 -6.72
C GLN A 159 -6.49 26.00 -5.30
N ARG A 160 -7.25 25.48 -4.34
CA ARG A 160 -6.96 25.61 -2.91
C ARG A 160 -6.11 24.42 -2.48
N LEU A 161 -4.87 24.68 -2.10
CA LEU A 161 -3.94 23.67 -1.60
C LEU A 161 -3.92 23.78 -0.07
N SER A 162 -4.50 22.83 0.63
CA SER A 162 -4.40 22.76 2.09
C SER A 162 -3.14 21.98 2.50
N LEU A 163 -2.68 22.24 3.72
CA LEU A 163 -1.54 21.48 4.26
C LEU A 163 -1.86 19.99 4.38
N TRP A 164 -3.11 19.65 4.69
CA TRP A 164 -3.58 18.27 4.69
C TRP A 164 -3.49 17.63 3.30
N LEU A 165 -3.93 18.35 2.25
CA LEU A 165 -3.85 17.85 0.87
C LEU A 165 -2.42 17.59 0.42
N ILE A 166 -1.47 18.49 0.79
CA ILE A 166 -0.05 18.34 0.48
C ILE A 166 0.53 17.12 1.20
N LEU A 167 0.22 16.94 2.48
CA LEU A 167 0.69 15.79 3.26
C LEU A 167 0.14 14.48 2.71
N GLN A 168 -1.17 14.41 2.49
CA GLN A 168 -1.85 13.26 1.90
C GLN A 168 -1.31 12.96 0.50
N GLY A 169 -1.14 13.97 -0.33
CA GLY A 169 -0.59 13.86 -1.67
C GLY A 169 0.83 13.32 -1.67
N THR A 170 1.68 13.81 -0.78
CA THR A 170 3.05 13.31 -0.62
C THR A 170 3.05 11.81 -0.28
N VAL A 171 2.20 11.39 0.65
CA VAL A 171 2.07 9.97 1.02
C VAL A 171 1.60 9.12 -0.16
N ILE A 172 0.59 9.60 -0.92
CA ILE A 172 0.06 8.90 -2.10
C ILE A 172 1.13 8.76 -3.17
N VAL A 173 1.86 9.83 -3.50
CA VAL A 173 2.95 9.81 -4.49
C VAL A 173 4.05 8.84 -4.08
N LEU A 174 4.50 8.91 -2.83
CA LEU A 174 5.53 8.00 -2.32
C LEU A 174 5.07 6.53 -2.33
N ALA A 175 3.81 6.27 -1.95
CA ALA A 175 3.26 4.92 -1.96
C ALA A 175 3.12 4.37 -3.39
N THR A 176 2.62 5.15 -4.34
CA THR A 176 2.48 4.73 -5.75
C THR A 176 3.85 4.51 -6.41
N LEU A 177 4.84 5.38 -6.14
CA LEU A 177 6.20 5.18 -6.61
C LEU A 177 6.84 3.91 -6.02
N LEU A 178 6.63 3.64 -4.73
CA LEU A 178 7.15 2.45 -4.09
C LEU A 178 6.56 1.17 -4.72
N VAL A 179 5.24 1.18 -4.97
CA VAL A 179 4.55 0.08 -5.65
C VAL A 179 5.08 -0.10 -7.09
N ALA A 180 5.27 1.00 -7.83
CA ALA A 180 5.82 0.96 -9.18
C ALA A 180 7.25 0.40 -9.22
N LEU A 181 8.11 0.81 -8.29
CA LEU A 181 9.47 0.29 -8.18
C LEU A 181 9.48 -1.20 -7.80
N TRP A 182 8.59 -1.61 -6.91
CA TRP A 182 8.43 -3.00 -6.52
C TRP A 182 7.94 -3.87 -7.70
N LEU A 183 6.90 -3.42 -8.42
CA LEU A 183 6.41 -4.11 -9.63
C LEU A 183 7.46 -4.13 -10.74
N GLY A 184 8.21 -3.03 -10.92
CA GLY A 184 9.32 -2.94 -11.86
C GLY A 184 10.42 -3.96 -11.56
N GLY A 185 10.77 -4.12 -10.29
CA GLY A 185 11.72 -5.15 -9.86
C GLY A 185 11.22 -6.58 -10.08
N LEU A 186 9.91 -6.84 -9.85
CA LEU A 186 9.31 -8.13 -10.19
C LEU A 186 9.32 -8.41 -11.70
N ALA A 187 8.99 -7.41 -12.51
CA ALA A 187 9.03 -7.52 -13.97
C ALA A 187 10.46 -7.79 -14.46
N GLU A 188 11.46 -7.09 -13.90
CA GLU A 188 12.86 -7.31 -14.22
C GLU A 188 13.29 -8.75 -13.91
N GLN A 189 12.97 -9.27 -12.72
CA GLN A 189 13.29 -10.66 -12.36
C GLN A 189 12.65 -11.65 -13.32
N ARG A 190 11.36 -11.48 -13.65
CA ARG A 190 10.67 -12.36 -14.60
C ARG A 190 11.26 -12.31 -16.00
N LEU A 191 11.67 -11.13 -16.46
CA LEU A 191 12.33 -10.96 -17.75
C LEU A 191 13.73 -11.61 -17.78
N MET A 192 14.50 -11.49 -16.70
CA MET A 192 15.83 -12.11 -16.60
C MET A 192 15.75 -13.64 -16.58
N ASP A 193 14.71 -14.22 -15.98
CA ASP A 193 14.49 -15.67 -15.91
C ASP A 193 13.90 -16.24 -17.21
N ALA A 194 13.41 -15.42 -18.16
CA ALA A 194 12.81 -15.88 -19.41
C ALA A 194 13.86 -16.56 -20.31
N ALA A 195 13.60 -17.78 -20.75
CA ALA A 195 14.44 -18.48 -21.70
C ALA A 195 14.24 -17.93 -23.12
N GLY A 196 15.32 -17.82 -23.91
CA GLY A 196 15.23 -17.51 -25.35
C GLY A 196 15.42 -16.04 -25.74
N LEU A 197 15.66 -15.13 -24.81
CA LEU A 197 16.01 -13.74 -25.13
C LEU A 197 17.49 -13.45 -24.86
N ASP A 198 18.11 -12.67 -25.75
CA ASP A 198 19.46 -12.18 -25.54
C ASP A 198 19.58 -11.30 -24.30
N GLY A 199 20.67 -11.42 -23.54
CA GLY A 199 20.89 -10.70 -22.29
C GLY A 199 20.77 -9.18 -22.43
N ASN A 200 21.21 -8.62 -23.55
CA ASN A 200 21.10 -7.18 -23.83
C ASN A 200 19.63 -6.76 -24.04
N LEU A 201 18.85 -7.56 -24.74
CA LEU A 201 17.41 -7.30 -24.95
C LEU A 201 16.64 -7.37 -23.62
N LYS A 202 16.92 -8.37 -22.79
CA LYS A 202 16.33 -8.47 -21.43
C LYS A 202 16.57 -7.19 -20.63
N LEU A 203 17.81 -6.67 -20.63
CA LEU A 203 18.16 -5.47 -19.89
C LEU A 203 17.42 -4.23 -20.41
N VAL A 204 17.31 -4.08 -21.73
CA VAL A 204 16.59 -2.96 -22.36
C VAL A 204 15.10 -3.01 -22.01
N PHE A 205 14.45 -4.18 -22.16
CA PHE A 205 13.04 -4.34 -21.83
C PHE A 205 12.79 -4.13 -20.33
N ALA A 206 13.65 -4.60 -19.44
CA ALA A 206 13.52 -4.42 -18.01
C ALA A 206 13.61 -2.93 -17.62
N ARG A 207 14.55 -2.19 -18.20
CA ARG A 207 14.68 -0.74 -17.98
C ARG A 207 13.47 0.02 -18.52
N LEU A 208 13.00 -0.34 -19.70
CA LEU A 208 11.85 0.29 -20.34
C LEU A 208 10.55 0.04 -19.51
N ALA A 209 10.34 -1.20 -19.09
CA ALA A 209 9.22 -1.57 -18.23
C ALA A 209 9.25 -0.80 -16.89
N ARG A 210 10.42 -0.69 -16.27
CA ARG A 210 10.60 0.07 -15.02
C ARG A 210 10.33 1.56 -15.22
N ALA A 211 10.86 2.16 -16.28
CA ALA A 211 10.61 3.57 -16.60
C ALA A 211 9.13 3.83 -16.89
N GLY A 212 8.47 2.95 -17.66
CA GLY A 212 7.04 3.01 -17.93
C GLY A 212 6.18 2.91 -16.68
N LEU A 213 6.51 1.98 -15.76
CA LEU A 213 5.80 1.82 -14.49
C LEU A 213 5.96 3.05 -13.57
N VAL A 214 7.17 3.64 -13.52
CA VAL A 214 7.40 4.88 -12.74
C VAL A 214 6.62 6.04 -13.36
N LEU A 215 6.64 6.18 -14.69
CA LEU A 215 5.85 7.21 -15.38
C LEU A 215 4.35 7.05 -15.10
N LEU A 216 3.82 5.83 -15.22
CA LEU A 216 2.42 5.52 -14.90
C LEU A 216 2.09 5.84 -13.44
N ALA A 217 2.96 5.51 -12.49
CA ALA A 217 2.76 5.82 -11.08
C ALA A 217 2.63 7.33 -10.85
N VAL A 218 3.48 8.13 -11.49
CA VAL A 218 3.39 9.60 -11.41
C VAL A 218 2.08 10.08 -12.04
N LEU A 219 1.74 9.62 -13.24
CA LEU A 219 0.50 10.02 -13.92
C LEU A 219 -0.76 9.65 -13.15
N ILE A 220 -0.77 8.49 -12.48
CA ILE A 220 -1.91 8.06 -11.65
C ILE A 220 -1.95 8.85 -10.33
N SER A 221 -0.80 9.19 -9.75
CA SER A 221 -0.76 9.88 -8.45
C SER A 221 -1.19 11.35 -8.55
N LEU A 222 -0.95 12.04 -9.67
CA LEU A 222 -1.28 13.46 -9.84
C LEU A 222 -2.79 13.78 -9.66
N PRO A 223 -3.73 13.05 -10.32
CA PRO A 223 -5.17 13.29 -10.10
C PRO A 223 -5.62 12.92 -8.67
N LEU A 224 -5.02 11.92 -8.05
CA LEU A 224 -5.33 11.52 -6.67
C LEU A 224 -4.99 12.62 -5.66
N VAL A 225 -4.06 13.49 -6.02
CA VAL A 225 -3.67 14.70 -5.23
C VAL A 225 -4.47 15.94 -5.66
N GLY A 226 -5.38 15.79 -6.63
CA GLY A 226 -6.21 16.90 -7.12
C GLY A 226 -5.52 17.76 -8.21
N ILE A 227 -4.40 17.33 -8.77
CA ILE A 227 -3.71 18.03 -9.85
C ILE A 227 -4.38 17.66 -11.18
N ASP A 228 -4.83 18.68 -11.91
CA ASP A 228 -5.45 18.52 -13.22
C ASP A 228 -4.40 18.11 -14.28
N LEU A 229 -4.66 16.99 -14.94
CA LEU A 229 -3.81 16.46 -16.01
C LEU A 229 -4.13 17.02 -17.40
N THR A 230 -5.09 17.92 -17.55
CA THR A 230 -5.54 18.40 -18.86
C THR A 230 -4.40 18.96 -19.68
N ALA A 231 -3.60 19.86 -19.13
CA ALA A 231 -2.45 20.44 -19.80
C ALA A 231 -1.40 19.38 -20.18
N LEU A 232 -1.13 18.46 -19.25
CA LEU A 232 -0.17 17.38 -19.47
C LEU A 232 -0.67 16.39 -20.53
N SER A 233 -1.98 16.15 -20.61
CA SER A 233 -2.60 15.28 -21.62
C SER A 233 -2.51 15.89 -23.02
N VAL A 234 -2.72 17.19 -23.15
CA VAL A 234 -2.56 17.91 -24.44
C VAL A 234 -1.11 17.83 -24.92
N PHE A 235 -0.16 18.14 -24.01
CA PHE A 235 1.27 18.05 -24.32
C PHE A 235 1.71 16.61 -24.63
N GLY A 236 1.26 15.64 -23.84
CA GLY A 236 1.51 14.22 -24.04
C GLY A 236 0.94 13.70 -25.38
N GLY A 237 -0.25 14.16 -25.75
CA GLY A 237 -0.85 13.89 -27.06
C GLY A 237 0.00 14.41 -28.21
N ALA A 238 0.47 15.65 -28.14
CA ALA A 238 1.35 16.25 -29.14
C ALA A 238 2.68 15.49 -29.25
N LEU A 239 3.30 15.13 -28.12
CA LEU A 239 4.50 14.28 -28.07
C LEU A 239 4.25 12.90 -28.66
N GLY A 240 3.11 12.28 -28.36
CA GLY A 240 2.72 10.98 -28.88
C GLY A 240 2.58 10.97 -30.40
N VAL A 241 1.96 12.01 -30.98
CA VAL A 241 1.87 12.19 -32.42
C VAL A 241 3.27 12.40 -33.03
N GLY A 242 4.12 13.25 -32.42
CA GLY A 242 5.49 13.47 -32.91
C GLY A 242 6.34 12.19 -32.88
N LEU A 243 6.28 11.42 -31.79
CA LEU A 243 6.96 10.11 -31.68
C LEU A 243 6.39 9.12 -32.68
N GLY A 244 5.06 9.09 -32.90
CA GLY A 244 4.41 8.22 -33.88
C GLY A 244 4.92 8.49 -35.28
N PHE A 245 5.00 9.72 -35.71
CA PHE A 245 5.60 10.08 -37.01
C PHE A 245 7.09 9.75 -37.09
N GLY A 246 7.85 10.00 -36.01
CA GLY A 246 9.29 9.66 -35.95
C GLY A 246 9.55 8.17 -36.07
N MET A 247 8.66 7.32 -35.52
CA MET A 247 8.78 5.85 -35.56
C MET A 247 8.08 5.20 -36.77
N GLN A 248 7.34 5.94 -37.57
CA GLN A 248 6.54 5.41 -38.71
C GLN A 248 7.37 4.57 -39.67
N LYS A 249 8.58 5.05 -40.05
CA LYS A 249 9.47 4.33 -40.97
C LYS A 249 10.00 3.04 -40.37
N ILE A 250 10.29 3.05 -39.07
CA ILE A 250 10.80 1.87 -38.35
C ILE A 250 9.69 0.81 -38.27
N ALA A 251 8.47 1.22 -37.92
CA ALA A 251 7.30 0.34 -37.85
C ALA A 251 6.96 -0.25 -39.21
N ALA A 252 6.97 0.58 -40.28
CA ALA A 252 6.71 0.11 -41.66
C ALA A 252 7.75 -0.94 -42.11
N ASN A 253 9.05 -0.69 -41.84
CA ASN A 253 10.11 -1.63 -42.19
C ASN A 253 10.00 -2.94 -41.40
N TYR A 254 9.61 -2.88 -40.12
CA TYR A 254 9.40 -4.05 -39.29
C TYR A 254 8.24 -4.92 -39.79
N VAL A 255 7.09 -4.29 -40.10
CA VAL A 255 5.91 -4.98 -40.65
C VAL A 255 6.23 -5.61 -42.02
N SER A 256 6.92 -4.88 -42.90
CA SER A 256 7.34 -5.40 -44.21
C SER A 256 8.28 -6.61 -44.09
N GLY A 257 9.18 -6.61 -43.14
CA GLY A 257 10.08 -7.74 -42.86
C GLY A 257 9.39 -8.96 -42.27
N PHE A 258 8.18 -8.80 -41.70
CA PHE A 258 7.40 -9.91 -41.14
C PHE A 258 6.48 -10.56 -42.20
N ILE A 259 6.15 -9.83 -43.29
CA ILE A 259 5.30 -10.31 -44.37
C ILE A 259 6.09 -11.08 -45.46
N LEU A 260 7.37 -10.83 -45.57
CA LEU A 260 8.33 -11.56 -46.45
C LEU A 260 8.78 -12.87 -45.83
#